data_2effeab614a3aa88f6674e0ed2e21674
#
_entry.id   2effeab614a3aa88f6674e0ed2e21674
#
_cell.length_a   1.000
_cell.length_b   1.000
_cell.length_c   1.000
_cell.angle_alpha   90.00
_cell.angle_beta   90.00
_cell.angle_gamma   90.00
#
_symmetry.space_group_name_H-M   'P 1'
#
loop_
_entity.id
_entity.type
_entity.pdbx_description
1 polymer ?
#
loop_
_entity_poly.entity_id
_entity_poly.type
_entity_poly.pdbx_seq_one_letter_code
_entity_poly.pdbx_strand_id
1 'polypeptide(L)'
;MNIKYIDTGTLYEGLKGAVVNNSTRISQKNGIPYIEFTPFDEFDWVTLHFSTRDGGVSKGIYSSMNFSFDRGDDYENVYKNYELFLDTMNIKPENCVCTKQTHTTNVIAVDYNMAGMGLTRARNFDNVDGLVTNEPGLCLITYFADCVPVYFIDPVNRCIGASHSGWRGTVADITHETVQLMNRTYGSKPENIHAFIGPSICHDCYEVDEAVAEKFRSAYSQNEIGMILYHTTGDKYQLNLQVANYFNMIHAGIKPDNIGISDICTSCNSDWLFSHRASHGKRGVLCGFMSICR
;
A
#
# COMPACT_ATOMS: atom_id res chain seq x y z
N MET A 1 8.50 15.05 -13.93
CA MET A 1 7.79 13.77 -14.15
C MET A 1 6.48 14.06 -14.86
N ASN A 2 6.12 13.28 -15.88
CA ASN A 2 4.81 13.38 -16.53
C ASN A 2 3.91 12.26 -15.98
N ILE A 3 3.08 12.58 -15.00
CA ILE A 3 2.23 11.61 -14.30
C ILE A 3 0.96 11.40 -15.09
N LYS A 4 0.60 10.14 -15.31
CA LYS A 4 -0.70 9.75 -15.84
C LYS A 4 -1.63 9.44 -14.66
N TYR A 5 -2.56 10.34 -14.39
CA TYR A 5 -3.60 10.11 -13.38
C TYR A 5 -4.69 9.19 -13.93
N ILE A 6 -5.29 8.40 -13.04
CA ILE A 6 -6.45 7.57 -13.37
C ILE A 6 -7.62 8.52 -13.64
N ASP A 7 -8.40 8.24 -14.69
CA ASP A 7 -9.69 8.92 -14.86
C ASP A 7 -10.65 8.45 -13.75
N THR A 8 -10.83 9.29 -12.76
CA THR A 8 -11.63 9.01 -11.57
C THR A 8 -13.12 9.30 -11.78
N GLY A 9 -13.52 9.95 -12.88
CA GLY A 9 -14.90 10.37 -13.12
C GLY A 9 -15.88 9.21 -13.22
N THR A 10 -15.61 8.26 -14.11
CA THR A 10 -16.52 7.12 -14.37
C THR A 10 -16.30 5.94 -13.41
N LEU A 11 -15.08 5.72 -12.96
CA LEU A 11 -14.73 4.54 -12.16
C LEU A 11 -15.14 4.63 -10.70
N TYR A 12 -15.32 5.85 -10.19
CA TYR A 12 -15.57 6.09 -8.76
C TYR A 12 -16.88 6.85 -8.48
N GLU A 13 -17.72 7.09 -9.51
CA GLU A 13 -19.00 7.80 -9.37
C GLU A 13 -19.96 7.19 -8.33
N GLY A 14 -19.80 5.91 -8.00
CA GLY A 14 -20.60 5.22 -6.99
C GLY A 14 -20.01 5.26 -5.57
N LEU A 15 -18.78 5.76 -5.38
CA LEU A 15 -18.09 5.76 -4.09
C LEU A 15 -18.42 7.05 -3.32
N LYS A 16 -19.49 7.02 -2.55
CA LYS A 16 -19.95 8.18 -1.77
C LYS A 16 -18.94 8.51 -0.67
N GLY A 17 -18.53 9.78 -0.57
CA GLY A 17 -17.70 10.32 0.50
C GLY A 17 -16.20 10.13 0.34
N ALA A 18 -15.72 9.17 -0.45
CA ALA A 18 -14.29 8.94 -0.62
C ALA A 18 -13.59 10.09 -1.35
N VAL A 19 -12.39 10.47 -0.86
CA VAL A 19 -11.53 11.47 -1.52
C VAL A 19 -10.67 10.77 -2.57
N VAL A 20 -10.94 11.05 -3.84
CA VAL A 20 -10.23 10.42 -4.97
C VAL A 20 -9.41 11.44 -5.76
N ASN A 21 -10.00 12.57 -6.12
CA ASN A 21 -9.33 13.61 -6.90
C ASN A 21 -8.32 14.39 -6.06
N ASN A 22 -7.12 14.61 -6.63
CA ASN A 22 -6.02 15.28 -5.96
C ASN A 22 -5.65 14.64 -4.60
N SER A 23 -5.85 13.33 -4.48
CA SER A 23 -5.60 12.56 -3.25
C SER A 23 -4.11 12.30 -3.02
N THR A 24 -3.26 12.56 -4.04
CA THR A 24 -1.82 12.34 -3.97
C THR A 24 -1.04 13.60 -4.36
N ARG A 25 0.15 13.73 -3.78
CA ARG A 25 1.12 14.79 -4.09
C ARG A 25 2.51 14.17 -4.25
N ILE A 26 3.26 14.62 -5.25
CA ILE A 26 4.68 14.25 -5.39
C ILE A 26 5.54 15.30 -4.73
N SER A 27 6.32 14.86 -3.78
CA SER A 27 7.29 15.67 -3.04
C SER A 27 8.70 15.12 -3.23
N GLN A 28 9.70 15.89 -2.85
CA GLN A 28 11.09 15.43 -2.83
C GLN A 28 11.86 16.03 -1.65
N LYS A 29 12.79 15.26 -1.10
CA LYS A 29 13.77 15.72 -0.13
C LYS A 29 15.13 15.11 -0.46
N ASN A 30 16.19 15.92 -0.43
CA ASN A 30 17.54 15.51 -0.78
C ASN A 30 17.67 14.85 -2.18
N GLY A 31 16.83 15.27 -3.13
CA GLY A 31 16.79 14.69 -4.49
C GLY A 31 16.04 13.36 -4.61
N ILE A 32 15.48 12.83 -3.51
CA ILE A 32 14.69 11.59 -3.50
C ILE A 32 13.21 11.93 -3.64
N PRO A 33 12.54 11.54 -4.74
CA PRO A 33 11.11 11.78 -4.91
C PRO A 33 10.27 10.70 -4.19
N TYR A 34 9.12 11.12 -3.64
CA TYR A 34 8.14 10.24 -3.01
C TYR A 34 6.72 10.77 -3.20
N ILE A 35 5.74 9.91 -2.96
CA ILE A 35 4.32 10.25 -3.00
C ILE A 35 3.82 10.42 -1.58
N GLU A 36 3.11 11.52 -1.33
CA GLU A 36 2.33 11.81 -0.12
C GLU A 36 0.83 11.72 -0.42
N PHE A 37 0.04 11.60 0.64
CA PHE A 37 -1.40 11.40 0.57
C PHE A 37 -2.12 12.56 1.24
N THR A 38 -2.73 13.43 0.43
CA THR A 38 -3.34 14.69 0.89
C THR A 38 -4.47 14.52 1.92
N PRO A 39 -5.28 13.44 1.92
CA PRO A 39 -6.24 13.18 2.98
C PRO A 39 -5.62 12.97 4.36
N PHE A 40 -4.31 12.72 4.43
CA PHE A 40 -3.58 12.53 5.69
C PHE A 40 -2.82 13.80 6.15
N ASP A 41 -2.88 14.90 5.39
CA ASP A 41 -2.20 16.15 5.75
C ASP A 41 -2.68 16.76 7.09
N GLU A 42 -3.90 16.40 7.53
CA GLU A 42 -4.42 16.81 8.85
C GLU A 42 -3.75 16.10 10.04
N PHE A 43 -3.04 14.98 9.80
CA PHE A 43 -2.36 14.19 10.84
C PHE A 43 -0.87 14.49 10.87
N ASP A 44 -0.48 15.68 11.33
CA ASP A 44 0.91 16.17 11.42
C ASP A 44 1.83 15.28 12.27
N TRP A 45 1.25 14.39 13.06
CA TRP A 45 1.94 13.41 13.89
C TRP A 45 2.23 12.09 13.17
N VAL A 46 1.84 11.93 11.90
CA VAL A 46 2.14 10.76 11.07
C VAL A 46 2.95 11.19 9.85
N THR A 47 4.01 10.46 9.54
CA THR A 47 4.69 10.54 8.25
C THR A 47 4.40 9.28 7.46
N LEU A 48 3.91 9.45 6.23
CA LEU A 48 3.67 8.37 5.27
C LEU A 48 4.22 8.76 3.90
N HIS A 49 5.30 8.11 3.49
CA HIS A 49 5.91 8.27 2.17
C HIS A 49 5.80 6.96 1.39
N PHE A 50 5.32 7.06 0.15
CA PHE A 50 5.37 5.94 -0.80
C PHE A 50 6.47 6.20 -1.81
N SER A 51 7.35 5.22 -2.02
CA SER A 51 8.52 5.39 -2.86
C SER A 51 8.17 5.44 -4.34
N THR A 52 8.99 6.15 -5.10
CA THR A 52 9.10 5.97 -6.56
C THR A 52 10.25 5.02 -6.89
N ARG A 53 10.52 4.76 -8.17
CA ARG A 53 11.71 4.01 -8.60
C ARG A 53 12.93 4.92 -8.82
N ASP A 54 12.80 6.23 -8.65
CA ASP A 54 13.84 7.21 -8.92
C ASP A 54 14.63 7.60 -7.67
N GLY A 55 15.86 8.10 -7.86
CA GLY A 55 16.71 8.63 -6.79
C GLY A 55 17.60 7.61 -6.09
N GLY A 56 17.52 6.31 -6.43
CA GLY A 56 18.35 5.26 -5.84
C GLY A 56 19.64 4.99 -6.62
N VAL A 57 20.34 3.94 -6.17
CA VAL A 57 21.65 3.51 -6.71
C VAL A 57 21.64 2.19 -7.47
N SER A 58 20.54 1.45 -7.41
CA SER A 58 20.37 0.17 -8.14
C SER A 58 20.41 0.36 -9.65
N LYS A 59 20.76 -0.68 -10.39
CA LYS A 59 20.99 -0.63 -11.84
C LYS A 59 20.13 -1.62 -12.61
N GLY A 60 20.10 -1.47 -13.95
CA GLY A 60 19.40 -2.39 -14.84
C GLY A 60 17.89 -2.41 -14.57
N ILE A 61 17.31 -3.59 -14.45
CA ILE A 61 15.86 -3.77 -14.18
C ILE A 61 15.43 -3.25 -12.81
N TYR A 62 16.37 -3.03 -11.90
CA TYR A 62 16.16 -2.51 -10.55
C TYR A 62 16.33 -0.99 -10.44
N SER A 63 16.68 -0.32 -11.55
CA SER A 63 16.99 1.11 -11.60
C SER A 63 15.76 1.94 -11.21
N SER A 64 15.91 2.76 -10.18
CA SER A 64 17.10 2.98 -9.35
C SER A 64 16.86 2.73 -7.86
N MET A 65 15.61 2.92 -7.35
CA MET A 65 15.24 2.86 -5.93
C MET A 65 14.53 1.53 -5.62
N ASN A 66 15.25 0.41 -5.76
CA ASN A 66 14.74 -0.92 -5.41
C ASN A 66 14.92 -1.22 -3.92
N PHE A 67 13.89 -1.78 -3.29
CA PHE A 67 13.89 -2.14 -1.85
C PHE A 67 13.86 -3.65 -1.57
N SER A 68 14.00 -4.49 -2.59
CA SER A 68 13.96 -5.94 -2.38
C SER A 68 15.34 -6.58 -2.38
N PHE A 69 15.70 -7.21 -1.28
CA PHE A 69 16.90 -8.06 -1.17
C PHE A 69 16.74 -9.42 -1.88
N ASP A 70 15.51 -9.86 -2.12
CA ASP A 70 15.22 -11.25 -2.58
C ASP A 70 15.03 -11.36 -4.10
N ARG A 71 15.35 -10.30 -4.90
CA ARG A 71 15.11 -10.30 -6.35
C ARG A 71 16.37 -10.33 -7.22
N GLY A 72 17.54 -10.47 -6.59
CA GLY A 72 18.81 -10.59 -7.31
C GLY A 72 19.52 -9.27 -7.61
N ASP A 73 19.11 -8.18 -6.96
CA ASP A 73 19.89 -6.94 -6.91
C ASP A 73 21.05 -7.08 -5.92
N ASP A 74 22.03 -6.19 -6.05
CA ASP A 74 23.16 -6.10 -5.13
C ASP A 74 22.69 -5.67 -3.73
N TYR A 75 23.08 -6.40 -2.69
CA TYR A 75 22.68 -6.12 -1.31
C TYR A 75 23.03 -4.70 -0.87
N GLU A 76 24.24 -4.24 -1.18
CA GLU A 76 24.72 -2.91 -0.79
C GLU A 76 23.92 -1.81 -1.48
N ASN A 77 23.51 -2.01 -2.74
CA ASN A 77 22.65 -1.07 -3.45
C ASN A 77 21.26 -0.98 -2.79
N VAL A 78 20.66 -2.12 -2.46
CA VAL A 78 19.34 -2.17 -1.80
C VAL A 78 19.43 -1.50 -0.43
N TYR A 79 20.46 -1.84 0.38
CA TYR A 79 20.64 -1.23 1.69
C TYR A 79 20.84 0.29 1.59
N LYS A 80 21.64 0.74 0.62
CA LYS A 80 21.85 2.17 0.33
C LYS A 80 20.57 2.89 -0.06
N ASN A 81 19.68 2.24 -0.82
CA ASN A 81 18.36 2.80 -1.15
C ASN A 81 17.50 3.01 0.12
N TYR A 82 17.54 2.08 1.07
CA TYR A 82 16.87 2.28 2.37
C TYR A 82 17.43 3.48 3.13
N GLU A 83 18.77 3.61 3.23
CA GLU A 83 19.38 4.77 3.89
C GLU A 83 18.94 6.09 3.27
N LEU A 84 19.01 6.19 1.94
CA LEU A 84 18.63 7.39 1.19
C LEU A 84 17.15 7.73 1.39
N PHE A 85 16.28 6.74 1.34
CA PHE A 85 14.84 6.98 1.47
C PHE A 85 14.43 7.32 2.91
N LEU A 86 14.94 6.60 3.90
CA LEU A 86 14.65 6.83 5.31
C LEU A 86 15.16 8.20 5.80
N ASP A 87 16.23 8.74 5.18
CA ASP A 87 16.71 10.11 5.45
C ASP A 87 15.65 11.16 5.09
N THR A 88 14.77 10.90 4.10
CA THR A 88 13.65 11.81 3.79
C THR A 88 12.68 11.96 4.96
N MET A 89 12.56 10.93 5.81
CA MET A 89 11.68 10.87 6.98
C MET A 89 12.41 11.16 8.30
N ASN A 90 13.73 11.35 8.29
CA ASN A 90 14.61 11.42 9.47
C ASN A 90 14.51 10.17 10.37
N ILE A 91 14.34 9.00 9.77
CA ILE A 91 14.26 7.70 10.46
C ILE A 91 15.54 6.90 10.19
N LYS A 92 16.00 6.18 11.22
CA LYS A 92 17.15 5.28 11.09
C LYS A 92 16.71 3.86 10.71
N PRO A 93 17.49 3.10 9.93
CA PRO A 93 17.19 1.72 9.57
C PRO A 93 16.87 0.80 10.78
N GLU A 94 17.51 1.03 11.92
CA GLU A 94 17.30 0.27 13.16
C GLU A 94 15.90 0.45 13.77
N ASN A 95 15.19 1.52 13.39
CA ASN A 95 13.83 1.81 13.85
C ASN A 95 12.75 1.33 12.87
N CYS A 96 13.07 0.43 11.94
CA CYS A 96 12.13 -0.07 10.95
C CYS A 96 11.70 -1.52 11.25
N VAL A 97 10.46 -1.85 10.91
CA VAL A 97 9.97 -3.23 10.84
C VAL A 97 9.42 -3.48 9.44
N CYS A 98 9.96 -4.50 8.78
CA CYS A 98 9.60 -4.83 7.41
C CYS A 98 8.74 -6.10 7.36
N THR A 99 7.64 -6.08 6.63
CA THR A 99 6.79 -7.26 6.39
C THR A 99 7.56 -8.40 5.69
N LYS A 100 7.04 -9.63 5.80
CA LYS A 100 7.42 -10.78 4.96
C LYS A 100 6.16 -11.28 4.25
N GLN A 101 5.79 -10.59 3.19
CA GLN A 101 4.52 -10.75 2.48
C GLN A 101 4.47 -12.02 1.64
N THR A 102 3.37 -12.74 1.77
CA THR A 102 3.08 -13.97 1.01
C THR A 102 1.65 -14.00 0.49
N HIS A 103 0.99 -12.83 0.44
CA HIS A 103 -0.38 -12.63 -0.02
C HIS A 103 -1.41 -13.32 0.89
N THR A 104 -1.20 -13.24 2.19
CA THR A 104 -2.13 -13.70 3.24
C THR A 104 -2.92 -12.52 3.82
N THR A 105 -3.71 -12.79 4.88
CA THR A 105 -4.36 -11.77 5.70
C THR A 105 -3.72 -11.63 7.07
N ASN A 106 -2.54 -12.20 7.27
CA ASN A 106 -1.86 -12.15 8.55
C ASN A 106 -1.30 -10.76 8.81
N VAL A 107 -1.79 -10.12 9.88
CA VAL A 107 -1.37 -8.81 10.37
C VAL A 107 -0.89 -8.95 11.80
N ILE A 108 0.23 -8.32 12.15
CA ILE A 108 0.78 -8.36 13.51
C ILE A 108 0.95 -6.95 14.10
N ALA A 109 0.78 -6.86 15.41
CA ALA A 109 1.17 -5.68 16.17
C ALA A 109 2.67 -5.71 16.43
N VAL A 110 3.35 -4.58 16.22
CA VAL A 110 4.80 -4.45 16.37
C VAL A 110 5.15 -3.33 17.34
N ASP A 111 6.22 -3.55 18.10
CA ASP A 111 6.78 -2.63 19.07
C ASP A 111 8.30 -2.48 18.91
N TYR A 112 8.96 -1.73 19.78
CA TYR A 112 10.41 -1.54 19.74
C TYR A 112 11.24 -2.81 19.94
N ASN A 113 10.69 -3.89 20.53
CA ASN A 113 11.39 -5.17 20.60
C ASN A 113 11.58 -5.79 19.21
N MET A 114 10.77 -5.37 18.24
CA MET A 114 10.84 -5.81 16.85
C MET A 114 11.58 -4.83 15.93
N ALA A 115 12.05 -3.69 16.44
CA ALA A 115 12.76 -2.69 15.66
C ALA A 115 14.00 -3.28 14.97
N GLY A 116 14.24 -2.93 13.71
CA GLY A 116 15.30 -3.45 12.84
C GLY A 116 14.96 -4.75 12.10
N MET A 117 13.86 -5.43 12.45
CA MET A 117 13.50 -6.71 11.83
C MET A 117 13.21 -6.57 10.33
N GLY A 118 13.96 -7.34 9.55
CA GLY A 118 13.87 -7.40 8.10
C GLY A 118 14.69 -6.37 7.35
N LEU A 119 15.41 -5.50 8.08
CA LEU A 119 16.34 -4.54 7.50
C LEU A 119 17.74 -4.66 8.11
N THR A 120 17.90 -4.43 9.42
CA THR A 120 19.19 -4.50 10.12
C THR A 120 19.38 -5.78 10.91
N ARG A 121 18.31 -6.54 11.11
CA ARG A 121 18.36 -7.87 11.74
C ARG A 121 17.32 -8.81 11.15
N ALA A 122 17.53 -10.11 11.36
CA ALA A 122 16.59 -11.15 10.90
C ALA A 122 15.20 -10.98 11.54
N ARG A 123 14.15 -11.31 10.79
CA ARG A 123 12.79 -11.45 11.32
C ARG A 123 12.66 -12.70 12.17
N ASN A 124 11.79 -12.67 13.16
CA ASN A 124 11.33 -13.83 13.91
C ASN A 124 9.90 -14.26 13.53
N PHE A 125 9.40 -13.73 12.41
CA PHE A 125 8.08 -14.01 11.85
C PHE A 125 8.16 -14.18 10.33
N ASP A 126 7.21 -14.93 9.78
CA ASP A 126 6.98 -15.14 8.36
C ASP A 126 5.49 -14.94 8.01
N ASN A 127 5.17 -14.86 6.72
CA ASN A 127 3.79 -14.78 6.22
C ASN A 127 2.99 -13.62 6.84
N VAL A 128 3.61 -12.44 6.92
CA VAL A 128 3.00 -11.23 7.46
C VAL A 128 2.83 -10.21 6.34
N ASP A 129 1.58 -9.90 6.04
CA ASP A 129 1.18 -8.96 4.98
C ASP A 129 0.72 -7.60 5.53
N GLY A 130 0.64 -7.43 6.85
CA GLY A 130 0.32 -6.15 7.48
C GLY A 130 0.95 -5.99 8.86
N LEU A 131 1.17 -4.73 9.23
CA LEU A 131 1.74 -4.32 10.52
C LEU A 131 0.87 -3.22 11.13
N VAL A 132 0.70 -3.23 12.46
CA VAL A 132 0.09 -2.12 13.20
C VAL A 132 0.98 -1.75 14.38
N THR A 133 1.00 -0.45 14.76
CA THR A 133 1.76 0.03 15.92
C THR A 133 1.17 1.33 16.49
N ASN A 134 1.44 1.58 17.76
CA ASN A 134 1.26 2.87 18.40
C ASN A 134 2.59 3.47 18.93
N GLU A 135 3.72 2.91 18.52
CA GLU A 135 5.05 3.32 18.97
C GLU A 135 5.57 4.53 18.18
N PRO A 136 5.77 5.72 18.79
CA PRO A 136 6.34 6.88 18.10
C PRO A 136 7.77 6.63 17.62
N GLY A 137 8.05 6.88 16.33
CA GLY A 137 9.38 6.72 15.73
C GLY A 137 9.71 5.31 15.27
N LEU A 138 8.80 4.33 15.43
CA LEU A 138 8.90 3.04 14.75
C LEU A 138 8.30 3.16 13.35
N CYS A 139 9.02 2.70 12.33
CA CYS A 139 8.59 2.76 10.93
C CYS A 139 8.12 1.40 10.43
N LEU A 140 6.90 1.35 9.94
CA LEU A 140 6.32 0.20 9.26
C LEU A 140 6.70 0.25 7.78
N ILE A 141 7.23 -0.85 7.23
CA ILE A 141 7.60 -0.96 5.82
C ILE A 141 6.86 -2.12 5.17
N THR A 142 6.15 -1.81 4.08
CA THR A 142 5.40 -2.74 3.25
C THR A 142 5.82 -2.62 1.78
N TYR A 143 5.72 -3.71 1.00
CA TYR A 143 6.32 -3.87 -0.33
C TYR A 143 5.28 -3.98 -1.44
N PHE A 144 5.52 -3.29 -2.57
CA PHE A 144 4.54 -3.22 -3.65
C PHE A 144 5.19 -3.24 -5.04
N ALA A 145 4.44 -3.79 -5.98
CA ALA A 145 4.52 -3.56 -7.41
C ALA A 145 3.23 -4.09 -8.03
N ASP A 146 2.26 -3.21 -8.16
CA ASP A 146 0.87 -3.37 -8.58
C ASP A 146 -0.15 -3.71 -7.49
N CYS A 147 0.19 -4.54 -6.48
CA CYS A 147 -0.72 -4.82 -5.36
C CYS A 147 -1.05 -3.54 -4.59
N VAL A 148 -2.21 -3.53 -3.94
CA VAL A 148 -2.78 -2.34 -3.28
C VAL A 148 -2.15 -2.12 -1.90
N PRO A 149 -1.51 -0.96 -1.66
CA PRO A 149 -1.19 -0.51 -0.31
C PRO A 149 -2.45 -0.06 0.40
N VAL A 150 -2.63 -0.47 1.65
CA VAL A 150 -3.73 -0.01 2.50
C VAL A 150 -3.16 0.53 3.80
N TYR A 151 -3.42 1.82 4.09
CA TYR A 151 -2.92 2.52 5.26
C TYR A 151 -4.05 2.93 6.17
N PHE A 152 -3.81 2.92 7.48
CA PHE A 152 -4.80 3.23 8.51
C PHE A 152 -4.20 4.17 9.56
N ILE A 153 -4.97 5.19 9.97
CA ILE A 153 -4.65 6.11 11.06
C ILE A 153 -5.85 6.16 12.01
N ASP A 154 -5.63 5.88 13.27
CA ASP A 154 -6.60 6.18 14.32
C ASP A 154 -6.10 7.38 15.15
N PRO A 155 -6.66 8.58 14.94
CA PRO A 155 -6.22 9.77 15.68
C PRO A 155 -6.64 9.75 17.15
N VAL A 156 -7.64 8.98 17.52
CA VAL A 156 -8.14 8.89 18.92
C VAL A 156 -7.17 8.08 19.77
N ASN A 157 -6.74 6.91 19.27
CA ASN A 157 -5.83 6.02 20.00
C ASN A 157 -4.36 6.20 19.57
N ARG A 158 -4.07 7.13 18.63
CA ARG A 158 -2.74 7.44 18.11
C ARG A 158 -1.99 6.19 17.67
N CYS A 159 -2.62 5.37 16.84
CA CYS A 159 -2.01 4.19 16.24
C CYS A 159 -2.17 4.18 14.71
N ILE A 160 -1.28 3.45 14.06
CA ILE A 160 -1.20 3.35 12.61
C ILE A 160 -1.18 1.89 12.16
N GLY A 161 -1.59 1.65 10.92
CA GLY A 161 -1.51 0.35 10.26
C GLY A 161 -1.12 0.47 8.80
N ALA A 162 -0.36 -0.50 8.29
CA ALA A 162 0.02 -0.61 6.89
C ALA A 162 -0.11 -2.06 6.44
N SER A 163 -0.89 -2.33 5.38
CA SER A 163 -1.15 -3.67 4.89
C SER A 163 -0.97 -3.77 3.38
N HIS A 164 -0.56 -4.95 2.92
CA HIS A 164 -0.41 -5.32 1.52
C HIS A 164 -1.63 -6.11 1.07
N SER A 165 -2.43 -5.51 0.21
CA SER A 165 -3.65 -6.13 -0.34
C SER A 165 -3.47 -6.49 -1.82
N GLY A 166 -2.82 -7.62 -2.11
CA GLY A 166 -2.91 -8.26 -3.41
C GLY A 166 -4.30 -8.89 -3.59
N TRP A 167 -4.66 -9.38 -4.80
CA TRP A 167 -6.01 -9.89 -5.05
C TRP A 167 -6.46 -10.98 -4.04
N ARG A 168 -5.53 -11.83 -3.57
CA ARG A 168 -5.84 -12.84 -2.54
C ARG A 168 -6.16 -12.20 -1.19
N GLY A 169 -5.34 -11.26 -0.75
CA GLY A 169 -5.56 -10.49 0.48
C GLY A 169 -6.83 -9.64 0.42
N THR A 170 -7.17 -9.11 -0.77
CA THR A 170 -8.41 -8.36 -1.01
C THR A 170 -9.63 -9.25 -0.83
N VAL A 171 -9.68 -10.42 -1.51
CA VAL A 171 -10.81 -11.37 -1.40
C VAL A 171 -10.93 -11.95 0.00
N ALA A 172 -9.80 -12.21 0.67
CA ALA A 172 -9.77 -12.74 2.04
C ALA A 172 -9.88 -11.65 3.12
N ASP A 173 -10.03 -10.37 2.71
CA ASP A 173 -10.28 -9.20 3.54
C ASP A 173 -9.21 -8.89 4.60
N ILE A 174 -7.97 -8.63 4.14
CA ILE A 174 -6.88 -8.17 5.02
C ILE A 174 -7.21 -6.82 5.69
N THR A 175 -8.08 -6.01 5.09
CA THR A 175 -8.56 -4.74 5.66
C THR A 175 -9.31 -4.99 6.96
N HIS A 176 -10.26 -5.92 6.95
CA HIS A 176 -10.99 -6.33 8.15
C HIS A 176 -10.03 -6.81 9.25
N GLU A 177 -9.10 -7.71 8.91
CA GLU A 177 -8.12 -8.24 9.87
C GLU A 177 -7.24 -7.13 10.48
N THR A 178 -6.86 -6.13 9.68
CA THR A 178 -6.08 -4.97 10.17
C THR A 178 -6.89 -4.13 11.15
N VAL A 179 -8.13 -3.78 10.79
CA VAL A 179 -9.04 -3.00 11.64
C VAL A 179 -9.35 -3.74 12.94
N GLN A 180 -9.61 -5.05 12.86
CA GLN A 180 -9.85 -5.89 14.05
C GLN A 180 -8.62 -5.96 14.96
N LEU A 181 -7.41 -6.05 14.38
CA LEU A 181 -6.20 -6.03 15.19
C LEU A 181 -5.98 -4.67 15.87
N MET A 182 -6.21 -3.55 15.17
CA MET A 182 -6.17 -2.22 15.78
C MET A 182 -7.20 -2.06 16.90
N ASN A 183 -8.41 -2.62 16.72
CA ASN A 183 -9.44 -2.60 17.75
C ASN A 183 -9.02 -3.38 19.01
N ARG A 184 -8.65 -4.66 18.85
CA ARG A 184 -8.33 -5.52 20.03
C ARG A 184 -7.02 -5.14 20.72
N THR A 185 -6.08 -4.46 20.02
CA THR A 185 -4.77 -4.09 20.58
C THR A 185 -4.76 -2.69 21.16
N TYR A 186 -5.41 -1.73 20.48
CA TYR A 186 -5.34 -0.31 20.83
C TYR A 186 -6.70 0.29 21.15
N GLY A 187 -7.80 -0.47 21.05
CA GLY A 187 -9.16 0.01 21.28
C GLY A 187 -9.72 0.87 20.15
N SER A 188 -9.12 0.82 18.96
CA SER A 188 -9.58 1.56 17.79
C SER A 188 -11.00 1.22 17.42
N LYS A 189 -11.84 2.23 17.22
CA LYS A 189 -13.18 2.06 16.70
C LYS A 189 -13.16 2.32 15.19
N PRO A 190 -13.76 1.46 14.34
CA PRO A 190 -13.72 1.65 12.88
C PRO A 190 -14.17 3.02 12.42
N GLU A 191 -15.20 3.60 13.06
CA GLU A 191 -15.70 4.94 12.73
C GLU A 191 -14.73 6.09 12.98
N ASN A 192 -13.65 5.86 13.74
CA ASN A 192 -12.58 6.83 14.01
C ASN A 192 -11.36 6.63 13.12
N ILE A 193 -11.28 5.49 12.41
CA ILE A 193 -10.16 5.19 11.54
C ILE A 193 -10.28 5.97 10.24
N HIS A 194 -9.19 6.61 9.85
CA HIS A 194 -8.97 7.16 8.52
C HIS A 194 -8.11 6.18 7.73
N ALA A 195 -8.51 5.89 6.49
CA ALA A 195 -7.83 4.91 5.66
C ALA A 195 -7.48 5.48 4.28
N PHE A 196 -6.39 4.96 3.68
CA PHE A 196 -5.97 5.34 2.35
C PHE A 196 -5.56 4.13 1.51
N ILE A 197 -6.09 4.06 0.30
CA ILE A 197 -5.72 3.10 -0.74
C ILE A 197 -4.64 3.73 -1.60
N GLY A 198 -3.40 3.23 -1.48
CA GLY A 198 -2.22 3.80 -2.14
C GLY A 198 -2.09 3.47 -3.63
N PRO A 199 -1.02 3.99 -4.29
CA PRO A 199 -0.74 3.72 -5.70
C PRO A 199 -0.66 2.23 -6.00
N SER A 200 -1.45 1.77 -6.96
CA SER A 200 -1.58 0.37 -7.34
C SER A 200 -1.96 0.25 -8.81
N ILE A 201 -2.07 -0.94 -9.33
CA ILE A 201 -2.53 -1.16 -10.70
C ILE A 201 -4.00 -0.76 -10.85
N CYS A 202 -4.34 0.06 -11.85
CA CYS A 202 -5.72 0.43 -12.15
C CYS A 202 -6.47 -0.69 -12.87
N HIS A 203 -7.77 -0.57 -12.93
CA HIS A 203 -8.64 -1.58 -13.55
C HIS A 203 -8.33 -1.78 -15.03
N ASP A 204 -8.05 -0.74 -15.81
CA ASP A 204 -7.72 -0.85 -17.24
C ASP A 204 -6.45 -1.67 -17.51
N CYS A 205 -5.53 -1.70 -16.55
CA CYS A 205 -4.28 -2.43 -16.64
C CYS A 205 -4.36 -3.84 -16.01
N TYR A 206 -5.42 -4.14 -15.25
CA TYR A 206 -5.48 -5.37 -14.46
C TYR A 206 -6.50 -6.38 -15.00
N GLU A 207 -6.12 -7.01 -16.12
CA GLU A 207 -6.87 -8.14 -16.66
C GLU A 207 -6.60 -9.43 -15.87
N VAL A 208 -7.65 -10.16 -15.55
CA VAL A 208 -7.65 -11.44 -14.82
C VAL A 208 -8.48 -12.48 -15.57
N ASP A 209 -8.29 -13.75 -15.23
CA ASP A 209 -9.09 -14.88 -15.75
C ASP A 209 -10.35 -15.12 -14.92
N GLU A 210 -11.22 -16.03 -15.45
CA GLU A 210 -12.45 -16.45 -14.79
C GLU A 210 -12.21 -17.00 -13.37
N ALA A 211 -11.10 -17.74 -13.16
CA ALA A 211 -10.83 -18.34 -11.86
C ALA A 211 -10.60 -17.28 -10.75
N VAL A 212 -10.00 -16.14 -11.10
CA VAL A 212 -9.86 -14.99 -10.20
C VAL A 212 -11.19 -14.26 -10.08
N ALA A 213 -11.89 -14.00 -11.20
CA ALA A 213 -13.16 -13.28 -11.21
C ALA A 213 -14.20 -13.97 -10.31
N GLU A 214 -14.28 -15.31 -10.34
CA GLU A 214 -15.21 -16.09 -9.52
C GLU A 214 -14.96 -15.94 -8.02
N LYS A 215 -13.70 -15.76 -7.60
CA LYS A 215 -13.38 -15.47 -6.19
C LYS A 215 -14.00 -14.14 -5.72
N PHE A 216 -13.96 -13.12 -6.58
CA PHE A 216 -14.59 -11.84 -6.29
C PHE A 216 -16.12 -11.92 -6.28
N ARG A 217 -16.73 -12.64 -7.26
CA ARG A 217 -18.20 -12.84 -7.26
C ARG A 217 -18.69 -13.55 -6.00
N SER A 218 -17.88 -14.45 -5.44
CA SER A 218 -18.23 -15.18 -4.23
C SER A 218 -18.05 -14.32 -2.96
N ALA A 219 -17.26 -13.25 -2.99
CA ALA A 219 -16.90 -12.44 -1.83
C ALA A 219 -17.73 -11.14 -1.70
N TYR A 220 -18.26 -10.63 -2.81
CA TYR A 220 -18.93 -9.33 -2.85
C TYR A 220 -20.38 -9.45 -3.33
N SER A 221 -21.24 -8.50 -2.93
CA SER A 221 -22.62 -8.43 -3.39
C SER A 221 -22.72 -8.14 -4.90
N GLN A 222 -23.88 -8.44 -5.50
CA GLN A 222 -24.10 -8.21 -6.93
C GLN A 222 -23.91 -6.75 -7.35
N ASN A 223 -24.27 -5.79 -6.49
CA ASN A 223 -24.11 -4.36 -6.75
C ASN A 223 -22.62 -3.96 -6.72
N GLU A 224 -21.85 -4.47 -5.78
CA GLU A 224 -20.41 -4.22 -5.64
C GLU A 224 -19.63 -4.84 -6.79
N ILE A 225 -20.00 -6.05 -7.20
CA ILE A 225 -19.37 -6.74 -8.34
C ILE A 225 -19.52 -5.92 -9.62
N GLY A 226 -20.64 -5.25 -9.84
CA GLY A 226 -20.84 -4.36 -10.99
C GLY A 226 -19.85 -3.18 -11.03
N MET A 227 -19.22 -2.84 -9.90
CA MET A 227 -18.19 -1.79 -9.81
C MET A 227 -16.76 -2.36 -9.74
N ILE A 228 -16.61 -3.65 -9.42
CA ILE A 228 -15.32 -4.32 -9.24
C ILE A 228 -14.86 -5.04 -10.51
N LEU A 229 -15.78 -5.74 -11.20
CA LEU A 229 -15.46 -6.62 -12.33
C LEU A 229 -16.17 -6.16 -13.61
N TYR A 230 -15.40 -6.05 -14.69
CA TYR A 230 -15.89 -5.70 -16.02
C TYR A 230 -15.49 -6.79 -17.00
N HIS A 231 -16.48 -7.50 -17.58
CA HIS A 231 -16.22 -8.50 -18.61
C HIS A 231 -15.64 -7.85 -19.87
N THR A 232 -14.60 -8.45 -20.43
CA THR A 232 -13.97 -7.99 -21.67
C THR A 232 -14.29 -8.93 -22.83
N THR A 233 -13.51 -9.97 -23.03
CA THR A 233 -13.69 -10.95 -24.10
C THR A 233 -13.39 -12.37 -23.60
N GLY A 234 -14.18 -13.35 -24.02
CA GLY A 234 -14.00 -14.74 -23.61
C GLY A 234 -14.13 -14.92 -22.09
N ASP A 235 -13.09 -15.43 -21.45
CA ASP A 235 -12.99 -15.67 -20.02
C ASP A 235 -12.16 -14.60 -19.28
N LYS A 236 -12.04 -13.39 -19.85
CA LYS A 236 -11.22 -12.29 -19.30
C LYS A 236 -12.07 -11.16 -18.72
N TYR A 237 -11.55 -10.58 -17.66
CA TYR A 237 -12.18 -9.51 -16.89
C TYR A 237 -11.16 -8.45 -16.52
N GLN A 238 -11.58 -7.19 -16.55
CA GLN A 238 -10.85 -6.11 -15.88
C GLN A 238 -11.29 -6.03 -14.41
N LEU A 239 -10.33 -6.04 -13.51
CA LEU A 239 -10.57 -6.07 -12.05
C LEU A 239 -10.13 -4.77 -11.40
N ASN A 240 -11.05 -4.09 -10.70
CA ASN A 240 -10.77 -2.90 -9.90
C ASN A 240 -10.47 -3.27 -8.44
N LEU A 241 -9.18 -3.48 -8.13
CA LEU A 241 -8.74 -3.79 -6.77
C LEU A 241 -8.93 -2.62 -5.80
N GLN A 242 -8.84 -1.38 -6.27
CA GLN A 242 -9.02 -0.20 -5.42
C GLN A 242 -10.45 -0.12 -4.92
N VAL A 243 -11.43 -0.29 -5.81
CA VAL A 243 -12.86 -0.33 -5.45
C VAL A 243 -13.18 -1.52 -4.54
N ALA A 244 -12.59 -2.69 -4.78
CA ALA A 244 -12.78 -3.83 -3.91
C ALA A 244 -12.26 -3.55 -2.48
N ASN A 245 -11.08 -2.94 -2.35
CA ASN A 245 -10.55 -2.54 -1.03
C ASN A 245 -11.38 -1.42 -0.38
N TYR A 246 -11.97 -0.50 -1.15
CA TYR A 246 -12.93 0.48 -0.62
C TYR A 246 -14.12 -0.23 0.03
N PHE A 247 -14.74 -1.21 -0.63
CA PHE A 247 -15.84 -1.96 -0.04
C PHE A 247 -15.42 -2.73 1.22
N ASN A 248 -14.23 -3.32 1.23
CA ASN A 248 -13.68 -3.94 2.44
C ASN A 248 -13.55 -2.94 3.60
N MET A 249 -13.15 -1.69 3.34
CA MET A 249 -13.12 -0.63 4.35
C MET A 249 -14.51 -0.29 4.88
N ILE A 250 -15.50 -0.18 3.98
CA ILE A 250 -16.89 0.05 4.35
C ILE A 250 -17.43 -1.12 5.20
N HIS A 251 -17.19 -2.36 4.79
CA HIS A 251 -17.60 -3.56 5.52
C HIS A 251 -16.93 -3.65 6.91
N ALA A 252 -15.68 -3.18 7.03
CA ALA A 252 -14.99 -3.07 8.31
C ALA A 252 -15.55 -1.96 9.23
N GLY A 253 -16.46 -1.10 8.73
CA GLY A 253 -17.12 -0.04 9.49
C GLY A 253 -16.41 1.32 9.44
N ILE A 254 -15.44 1.52 8.54
CA ILE A 254 -14.81 2.82 8.30
C ILE A 254 -15.80 3.71 7.56
N LYS A 255 -15.92 4.97 7.99
CA LYS A 255 -16.82 5.93 7.33
C LYS A 255 -16.32 6.27 5.93
N PRO A 256 -17.20 6.40 4.93
CA PRO A 256 -16.82 6.77 3.57
C PRO A 256 -15.98 8.05 3.50
N ASP A 257 -16.34 9.08 4.27
CA ASP A 257 -15.63 10.38 4.31
C ASP A 257 -14.21 10.29 4.90
N ASN A 258 -13.89 9.18 5.57
CA ASN A 258 -12.56 8.89 6.12
C ASN A 258 -11.69 8.06 5.16
N ILE A 259 -12.14 7.80 3.93
CA ILE A 259 -11.42 6.96 2.97
C ILE A 259 -10.85 7.81 1.84
N GLY A 260 -9.54 7.73 1.62
CA GLY A 260 -8.86 8.28 0.46
C GLY A 260 -8.43 7.18 -0.51
N ILE A 261 -8.44 7.47 -1.80
CA ILE A 261 -8.01 6.53 -2.86
C ILE A 261 -7.04 7.25 -3.79
N SER A 262 -5.89 6.62 -4.04
CA SER A 262 -4.89 7.14 -4.96
C SER A 262 -5.40 7.19 -6.40
N ASP A 263 -5.15 8.29 -7.07
CA ASP A 263 -5.37 8.52 -8.49
C ASP A 263 -4.17 8.10 -9.37
N ILE A 264 -3.19 7.37 -8.83
CA ILE A 264 -1.96 6.96 -9.51
C ILE A 264 -1.96 5.44 -9.77
N CYS A 265 -1.83 5.06 -11.05
CA CYS A 265 -1.63 3.67 -11.47
C CYS A 265 -0.14 3.35 -11.63
N THR A 266 0.35 2.27 -11.00
CA THR A 266 1.73 1.80 -11.11
C THR A 266 2.08 1.36 -12.53
N SER A 267 1.17 0.67 -13.22
CA SER A 267 1.39 0.18 -14.58
C SER A 267 1.39 1.28 -15.63
N CYS A 268 0.45 2.25 -15.54
CA CYS A 268 0.41 3.41 -16.44
C CYS A 268 1.64 4.32 -16.28
N ASN A 269 2.27 4.30 -15.11
CA ASN A 269 3.40 5.11 -14.74
C ASN A 269 4.69 4.28 -14.55
N SER A 270 4.87 3.22 -15.32
CA SER A 270 6.01 2.28 -15.19
C SER A 270 7.39 2.92 -15.44
N ASP A 271 7.44 4.11 -16.01
CA ASP A 271 8.68 4.86 -16.21
C ASP A 271 9.26 5.36 -14.88
N TRP A 272 8.43 5.59 -13.85
CA TRP A 272 8.83 6.10 -12.54
C TRP A 272 8.27 5.34 -11.32
N LEU A 273 7.50 4.28 -11.57
CA LEU A 273 7.03 3.30 -10.57
C LEU A 273 7.35 1.88 -11.03
N PHE A 274 7.74 0.99 -10.13
CA PHE A 274 7.86 -0.41 -10.49
C PHE A 274 6.48 -1.07 -10.63
N SER A 275 6.25 -1.72 -11.76
CA SER A 275 5.05 -2.49 -12.05
C SER A 275 5.40 -3.90 -12.48
N HIS A 276 4.79 -4.89 -11.84
CA HIS A 276 4.93 -6.29 -12.20
C HIS A 276 4.29 -6.58 -13.57
N ARG A 277 3.10 -6.00 -13.80
CA ARG A 277 2.34 -6.17 -15.05
C ARG A 277 3.09 -5.55 -16.24
N ALA A 278 3.45 -4.29 -16.14
CA ALA A 278 4.10 -3.57 -17.24
C ALA A 278 5.49 -4.14 -17.58
N SER A 279 6.23 -4.65 -16.58
CA SER A 279 7.58 -5.20 -16.78
C SER A 279 7.64 -6.71 -17.02
N HIS A 280 6.48 -7.39 -17.07
CA HIS A 280 6.41 -8.85 -17.14
C HIS A 280 7.25 -9.54 -16.05
N GLY A 281 7.23 -8.95 -14.83
CA GLY A 281 7.93 -9.47 -13.65
C GLY A 281 9.40 -9.05 -13.50
N LYS A 282 10.00 -8.40 -14.51
CA LYS A 282 11.41 -7.94 -14.48
C LYS A 282 11.51 -6.54 -13.88
N ARG A 283 11.56 -6.44 -12.55
CA ARG A 283 11.44 -5.17 -11.84
C ARG A 283 12.05 -5.18 -10.45
N GLY A 284 12.29 -4.00 -9.91
CA GLY A 284 12.46 -3.77 -8.48
C GLY A 284 11.14 -3.79 -7.70
N VAL A 285 11.17 -3.27 -6.48
CA VAL A 285 10.02 -3.21 -5.57
C VAL A 285 9.91 -1.82 -4.97
N LEU A 286 8.70 -1.29 -4.96
CA LEU A 286 8.33 -0.06 -4.25
C LEU A 286 8.03 -0.38 -2.78
N CYS A 287 8.11 0.63 -1.92
CA CYS A 287 7.73 0.51 -0.52
C CYS A 287 6.83 1.66 -0.06
N GLY A 288 5.93 1.33 0.86
CA GLY A 288 5.30 2.30 1.74
C GLY A 288 6.03 2.33 3.08
N PHE A 289 6.33 3.53 3.56
CA PHE A 289 7.01 3.80 4.82
C PHE A 289 6.09 4.66 5.68
N MET A 290 5.64 4.13 6.81
CA MET A 290 4.69 4.80 7.69
C MET A 290 5.19 4.84 9.13
N SER A 291 5.17 6.01 9.76
CA SER A 291 5.67 6.17 11.14
C SER A 291 4.87 7.24 11.89
N ILE A 292 4.70 7.04 13.19
CA ILE A 292 4.28 8.08 14.13
C ILE A 292 5.50 8.96 14.43
N CYS A 293 5.37 10.28 14.29
CA CYS A 293 6.43 11.23 14.62
C CYS A 293 6.76 11.19 16.13
N ARG A 294 8.04 11.38 16.48
CA ARG A 294 8.50 11.45 17.87
C ARG A 294 8.13 12.77 18.53
#